data_5c205c49ab412773cad1014834b32720
#
_entry.id   5c205c49ab412773cad1014834b32720
#
_cell.length_a   1.000
_cell.length_b   1.000
_cell.length_c   1.000
_cell.angle_alpha   90.00
_cell.angle_beta   90.00
_cell.angle_gamma   90.00
#
_symmetry.space_group_name_H-M   'P 1'
#
loop_
_entity.id
_entity.type
_entity.pdbx_description
1 polymer ?
#
loop_
_entity_poly.entity_id
_entity_poly.type
_entity_poly.pdbx_seq_one_letter_code
_entity_poly.pdbx_strand_id
1 'polypeptide(L)'
;PTEHLEVLVAEGVNVQPPPQALIFAQDKLLMRRKLAELGAPVPAYAEVTWAEDVVRFGAQHGWPLVIKATRGGYDGRGVWITDDQDEAEAIVTEQLNKGVPLIVEEMVSMRRELSAMVARSPFGQGATWPVVETVQRNGQCAVVIAPAPELSSAVAEEAEQLALRIASELGVVGSMAVELFETTDGTLVVNELAMRPHNSGHWTMDAPAPLSSSSTCARFSTTRSEIRRRSRRSP
;
A
#
# COMPACT_ATOMS: atom_id res chain seq x y z
N PRO A 1 -4.21 -7.82 13.97
CA PRO A 1 -2.93 -8.53 13.85
C PRO A 1 -3.13 -9.84 13.09
N THR A 2 -2.19 -10.20 12.22
CA THR A 2 -2.24 -11.41 11.40
C THR A 2 -2.32 -12.67 12.24
N GLU A 3 -1.72 -12.67 13.44
CA GLU A 3 -1.72 -13.78 14.39
C GLU A 3 -3.14 -14.25 14.77
N HIS A 4 -4.09 -13.33 14.91
CA HIS A 4 -5.48 -13.68 15.18
C HIS A 4 -6.18 -14.29 13.95
N LEU A 5 -5.79 -13.85 12.75
CA LEU A 5 -6.34 -14.39 11.50
C LEU A 5 -5.83 -15.80 11.23
N GLU A 6 -4.59 -16.11 11.62
CA GLU A 6 -4.02 -17.45 11.51
C GLU A 6 -4.78 -18.47 12.39
N VAL A 7 -5.23 -18.06 13.58
CA VAL A 7 -6.09 -18.91 14.43
C VAL A 7 -7.41 -19.22 13.72
N LEU A 8 -8.05 -18.21 13.10
CA LEU A 8 -9.30 -18.43 12.36
C LEU A 8 -9.10 -19.36 11.16
N VAL A 9 -7.98 -19.22 10.45
CA VAL A 9 -7.64 -20.12 9.33
C VAL A 9 -7.45 -21.55 9.83
N ALA A 10 -6.79 -21.74 10.98
CA ALA A 10 -6.61 -23.07 11.61
C ALA A 10 -7.95 -23.70 12.04
N GLU A 11 -8.95 -22.88 12.36
CA GLU A 11 -10.33 -23.30 12.64
C GLU A 11 -11.16 -23.53 11.37
N GLY A 12 -10.58 -23.41 10.18
CA GLY A 12 -11.24 -23.65 8.91
C GLY A 12 -12.03 -22.46 8.35
N VAL A 13 -11.85 -21.26 8.91
CA VAL A 13 -12.48 -20.03 8.39
C VAL A 13 -11.74 -19.57 7.14
N ASN A 14 -12.48 -19.27 6.07
CA ASN A 14 -11.91 -18.68 4.87
C ASN A 14 -11.65 -17.18 5.08
N VAL A 15 -10.41 -16.82 5.41
CA VAL A 15 -9.97 -15.44 5.64
C VAL A 15 -9.36 -14.85 4.37
N GLN A 16 -9.89 -13.69 3.90
CA GLN A 16 -9.39 -12.99 2.73
C GLN A 16 -9.25 -11.48 2.99
N PRO A 17 -8.10 -10.87 2.66
CA PRO A 17 -6.89 -11.50 2.13
C PRO A 17 -6.26 -12.48 3.13
N PRO A 18 -5.51 -13.48 2.64
CA PRO A 18 -4.91 -14.46 3.54
C PRO A 18 -3.85 -13.80 4.45
N PRO A 19 -3.67 -14.29 5.69
CA PRO A 19 -2.72 -13.70 6.65
C PRO A 19 -1.31 -13.54 6.10
N GLN A 20 -0.86 -14.50 5.27
CA GLN A 20 0.46 -14.51 4.61
C GLN A 20 0.64 -13.35 3.61
N ALA A 21 -0.44 -12.85 3.02
CA ALA A 21 -0.40 -11.64 2.20
C ALA A 21 -0.51 -10.39 3.07
N LEU A 22 -1.42 -10.40 4.05
CA LEU A 22 -1.74 -9.23 4.86
C LEU A 22 -0.55 -8.72 5.68
N ILE A 23 0.41 -9.59 6.02
CA ILE A 23 1.62 -9.20 6.75
C ILE A 23 2.39 -8.09 6.04
N PHE A 24 2.42 -8.09 4.69
CA PHE A 24 3.10 -7.07 3.90
C PHE A 24 2.39 -5.70 3.89
N ALA A 25 1.11 -5.64 4.28
CA ALA A 25 0.41 -4.38 4.54
C ALA A 25 0.53 -3.91 6.00
N GLN A 26 1.06 -4.75 6.90
CA GLN A 26 1.20 -4.43 8.31
C GLN A 26 2.63 -4.13 8.74
N ASP A 27 3.61 -4.65 8.01
CA ASP A 27 5.03 -4.52 8.34
C ASP A 27 5.80 -3.94 7.15
N LYS A 28 6.25 -2.69 7.33
CA LYS A 28 6.93 -1.93 6.27
C LYS A 28 8.27 -2.54 5.86
N LEU A 29 9.00 -3.13 6.81
CA LEU A 29 10.28 -3.75 6.50
C LEU A 29 10.09 -5.04 5.69
N LEU A 30 9.14 -5.89 6.10
CA LEU A 30 8.80 -7.10 5.34
C LEU A 30 8.26 -6.75 3.95
N MET A 31 7.42 -5.71 3.86
CA MET A 31 6.91 -5.20 2.59
C MET A 31 8.05 -4.77 1.66
N ARG A 32 8.99 -3.94 2.14
CA ARG A 32 10.14 -3.48 1.34
C ARG A 32 11.00 -4.63 0.85
N ARG A 33 11.34 -5.57 1.74
CA ARG A 33 12.10 -6.77 1.38
C ARG A 33 11.40 -7.57 0.28
N LYS A 34 10.09 -7.81 0.45
CA LYS A 34 9.32 -8.59 -0.52
C LYS A 34 9.16 -7.88 -1.86
N LEU A 35 8.88 -6.60 -1.86
CA LEU A 35 8.78 -5.81 -3.09
C LEU A 35 10.11 -5.73 -3.84
N ALA A 36 11.23 -5.56 -3.13
CA ALA A 36 12.56 -5.60 -3.74
C ALA A 36 12.88 -6.98 -4.33
N GLU A 37 12.54 -8.07 -3.64
CA GLU A 37 12.67 -9.45 -4.16
C GLU A 37 11.88 -9.65 -5.47
N LEU A 38 10.68 -9.05 -5.56
CA LEU A 38 9.84 -9.09 -6.76
C LEU A 38 10.32 -8.13 -7.87
N GLY A 39 11.40 -7.37 -7.64
CA GLY A 39 11.88 -6.36 -8.57
C GLY A 39 10.89 -5.20 -8.76
N ALA A 40 10.05 -4.93 -7.78
CA ALA A 40 9.22 -3.74 -7.78
C ALA A 40 10.06 -2.52 -7.39
N PRO A 41 9.83 -1.34 -8.00
CA PRO A 41 10.54 -0.13 -7.65
C PRO A 41 10.17 0.33 -6.24
N VAL A 42 11.14 0.38 -5.34
CA VAL A 42 10.99 0.84 -3.95
C VAL A 42 12.08 1.86 -3.63
N PRO A 43 11.86 2.79 -2.67
CA PRO A 43 12.92 3.65 -2.19
C PRO A 43 14.11 2.83 -1.67
N ALA A 44 15.31 3.37 -1.68
CA ALA A 44 16.41 2.79 -0.92
C ALA A 44 15.99 2.73 0.56
N TYR A 45 16.31 1.63 1.24
CA TYR A 45 15.88 1.41 2.61
C TYR A 45 16.87 0.57 3.41
N ALA A 46 16.84 0.70 4.72
CA ALA A 46 17.56 -0.17 5.64
C ALA A 46 16.76 -0.40 6.93
N GLU A 47 16.92 -1.58 7.51
CA GLU A 47 16.50 -1.84 8.89
C GLU A 47 17.37 -1.04 9.85
N VAL A 48 16.77 -0.45 10.89
CA VAL A 48 17.47 0.33 11.90
C VAL A 48 17.46 -0.44 13.22
N THR A 49 18.64 -0.84 13.65
CA THR A 49 18.86 -1.55 14.91
C THR A 49 19.63 -0.72 15.93
N TRP A 50 20.39 0.26 15.45
CA TRP A 50 21.20 1.18 16.24
C TRP A 50 21.11 2.59 15.66
N ALA A 51 21.41 3.62 16.47
CA ALA A 51 21.37 5.01 16.01
C ALA A 51 22.35 5.25 14.85
N GLU A 52 23.51 4.60 14.86
CA GLU A 52 24.53 4.72 13.82
C GLU A 52 24.07 4.20 12.45
N ASP A 53 23.04 3.36 12.40
CA ASP A 53 22.51 2.85 11.14
C ASP A 53 21.90 3.97 10.29
N VAL A 54 21.19 4.91 10.92
CA VAL A 54 20.59 6.06 10.21
C VAL A 54 21.65 7.01 9.69
N VAL A 55 22.73 7.22 10.45
CA VAL A 55 23.86 8.06 10.02
C VAL A 55 24.57 7.46 8.82
N ARG A 56 24.88 6.16 8.89
CA ARG A 56 25.49 5.43 7.78
C ARG A 56 24.63 5.46 6.52
N PHE A 57 23.31 5.29 6.69
CA PHE A 57 22.36 5.35 5.59
C PHE A 57 22.31 6.76 4.97
N GLY A 58 22.27 7.82 5.80
CA GLY A 58 22.30 9.21 5.33
C GLY A 58 23.61 9.58 4.60
N ALA A 59 24.74 9.07 5.07
CA ALA A 59 26.01 9.24 4.37
C ALA A 59 26.06 8.57 3.00
N GLN A 60 25.31 7.49 2.81
CA GLN A 60 25.27 6.73 1.56
C GLN A 60 24.21 7.25 0.57
N HIS A 61 23.05 7.67 1.04
CA HIS A 61 21.87 8.00 0.20
C HIS A 61 21.52 9.49 0.21
N GLY A 62 22.16 10.29 1.07
CA GLY A 62 21.89 11.73 1.23
C GLY A 62 20.77 12.01 2.24
N TRP A 63 20.54 13.29 2.47
CA TRP A 63 19.53 13.85 3.36
C TRP A 63 18.52 14.69 2.54
N PRO A 64 17.25 14.86 2.95
CA PRO A 64 16.63 14.34 4.18
C PRO A 64 16.34 12.84 4.12
N LEU A 65 16.11 12.23 5.31
CA LEU A 65 15.71 10.84 5.48
C LEU A 65 14.29 10.72 5.99
N VAL A 66 13.67 9.56 5.71
CA VAL A 66 12.36 9.19 6.24
C VAL A 66 12.53 7.99 7.17
N ILE A 67 12.37 8.20 8.47
CA ILE A 67 12.39 7.14 9.48
C ILE A 67 10.95 6.72 9.72
N LYS A 68 10.67 5.42 9.72
CA LYS A 68 9.31 4.89 9.91
C LYS A 68 9.31 3.77 10.94
N ALA A 69 8.29 3.76 11.81
CA ALA A 69 7.96 2.54 12.56
C ALA A 69 7.54 1.44 11.57
N THR A 70 8.11 0.24 11.72
CA THR A 70 7.79 -0.86 10.79
C THR A 70 6.35 -1.31 10.93
N ARG A 71 5.77 -1.20 12.13
CA ARG A 71 4.38 -1.57 12.44
C ARG A 71 3.66 -0.49 13.24
N GLY A 72 2.34 -0.48 13.17
CA GLY A 72 1.47 0.38 14.01
C GLY A 72 1.40 1.84 13.58
N GLY A 73 2.12 2.26 12.53
CA GLY A 73 1.99 3.58 11.93
C GLY A 73 0.74 3.68 11.03
N TYR A 74 0.02 4.78 11.13
CA TYR A 74 -1.13 5.11 10.28
C TYR A 74 -1.31 6.62 10.22
N ASP A 75 -1.80 7.15 9.11
CA ASP A 75 -2.13 8.56 8.93
C ASP A 75 -0.97 9.50 9.35
N GLY A 76 0.26 9.21 8.90
CA GLY A 76 1.47 9.97 9.23
C GLY A 76 2.05 9.72 10.62
N ARG A 77 1.38 8.95 11.48
CA ARG A 77 1.93 8.56 12.78
C ARG A 77 3.02 7.50 12.62
N GLY A 78 4.11 7.65 13.40
CA GLY A 78 5.26 6.75 13.30
C GLY A 78 6.09 6.97 12.03
N VAL A 79 6.03 8.19 11.48
CA VAL A 79 6.87 8.66 10.38
C VAL A 79 7.53 9.96 10.81
N TRP A 80 8.84 10.03 10.66
CA TRP A 80 9.67 11.19 10.97
C TRP A 80 10.53 11.52 9.76
N ILE A 81 10.57 12.78 9.38
CA ILE A 81 11.38 13.28 8.27
C ILE A 81 12.35 14.29 8.86
N THR A 82 13.64 14.12 8.63
CA THR A 82 14.65 15.02 9.11
C THR A 82 15.82 15.12 8.14
N ASP A 83 16.42 16.28 8.04
CA ASP A 83 17.67 16.56 7.33
C ASP A 83 18.85 16.74 8.29
N ASP A 84 18.62 16.64 9.59
CA ASP A 84 19.60 16.77 10.65
C ASP A 84 20.00 15.39 11.22
N GLN A 85 21.31 15.14 11.26
CA GLN A 85 21.85 13.89 11.75
C GLN A 85 21.60 13.68 13.24
N ASP A 86 21.81 14.71 14.07
CA ASP A 86 21.67 14.60 15.53
C ASP A 86 20.20 14.36 15.90
N GLU A 87 19.28 15.02 15.18
CA GLU A 87 17.85 14.76 15.32
C GLU A 87 17.48 13.33 14.92
N ALA A 88 18.02 12.82 13.82
CA ALA A 88 17.78 11.44 13.38
C ALA A 88 18.24 10.42 14.42
N GLU A 89 19.45 10.59 14.97
CA GLU A 89 19.98 9.74 16.03
C GLU A 89 19.11 9.80 17.31
N ALA A 90 18.65 11.00 17.68
CA ALA A 90 17.77 11.18 18.83
C ALA A 90 16.42 10.48 18.64
N ILE A 91 15.78 10.63 17.46
CA ILE A 91 14.55 9.94 17.11
C ILE A 91 14.73 8.42 17.21
N VAL A 92 15.76 7.89 16.56
CA VAL A 92 16.03 6.44 16.55
C VAL A 92 16.24 5.93 17.96
N THR A 93 17.10 6.59 18.74
CA THR A 93 17.39 6.20 20.14
C THR A 93 16.11 6.20 20.98
N GLU A 94 15.30 7.25 20.87
CA GLU A 94 14.03 7.35 21.62
C GLU A 94 13.07 6.22 21.26
N GLN A 95 12.89 5.94 19.96
CA GLN A 95 11.93 4.94 19.53
C GLN A 95 12.39 3.51 19.81
N LEU A 96 13.68 3.20 19.60
CA LEU A 96 14.24 1.90 19.95
C LEU A 96 14.16 1.61 21.45
N ASN A 97 14.40 2.62 22.31
CA ASN A 97 14.23 2.50 23.76
C ASN A 97 12.78 2.21 24.17
N LYS A 98 11.81 2.60 23.36
CA LYS A 98 10.39 2.25 23.52
C LYS A 98 10.03 0.87 22.94
N GLY A 99 11.00 0.17 22.36
CA GLY A 99 10.78 -1.14 21.72
C GLY A 99 10.08 -1.03 20.35
N VAL A 100 10.11 0.14 19.71
CA VAL A 100 9.52 0.34 18.38
C VAL A 100 10.55 -0.05 17.32
N PRO A 101 10.30 -1.10 16.52
CA PRO A 101 11.20 -1.45 15.42
C PRO A 101 11.09 -0.42 14.29
N LEU A 102 12.22 -0.06 13.69
CA LEU A 102 12.34 1.02 12.72
C LEU A 102 12.93 0.57 11.38
N ILE A 103 12.53 1.31 10.34
CA ILE A 103 13.13 1.30 9.02
C ILE A 103 13.49 2.74 8.64
N VAL A 104 14.60 2.94 7.95
CA VAL A 104 14.96 4.22 7.32
C VAL A 104 14.82 4.08 5.81
N GLU A 105 14.35 5.12 5.16
CA GLU A 105 14.19 5.23 3.71
C GLU A 105 14.76 6.55 3.19
N GLU A 106 15.22 6.55 1.94
CA GLU A 106 15.53 7.80 1.25
C GLU A 106 14.27 8.63 1.05
N MET A 107 14.42 9.96 1.04
CA MET A 107 13.34 10.85 0.67
C MET A 107 13.17 10.86 -0.85
N VAL A 108 12.08 10.30 -1.33
CA VAL A 108 11.78 10.27 -2.77
C VAL A 108 11.43 11.67 -3.26
N SER A 109 12.16 12.13 -4.30
CA SER A 109 11.83 13.38 -5.01
C SER A 109 10.59 13.15 -5.88
N MET A 110 9.42 13.33 -5.30
CA MET A 110 8.15 13.07 -5.98
C MET A 110 7.55 14.32 -6.62
N ARG A 111 6.91 14.13 -7.78
CA ARG A 111 6.02 15.09 -8.43
C ARG A 111 4.63 15.08 -7.80
N ARG A 112 4.10 13.88 -7.53
CA ARG A 112 2.77 13.65 -6.92
C ARG A 112 2.63 12.24 -6.38
N GLU A 113 1.58 12.04 -5.60
CA GLU A 113 1.18 10.72 -5.13
C GLU A 113 0.08 10.13 -6.01
N LEU A 114 0.17 8.85 -6.30
CA LEU A 114 -0.79 8.09 -7.08
C LEU A 114 -1.28 6.88 -6.29
N SER A 115 -2.43 6.35 -6.65
CA SER A 115 -2.91 5.07 -6.15
C SER A 115 -3.46 4.22 -7.28
N ALA A 116 -2.91 3.02 -7.43
CA ALA A 116 -3.39 1.98 -8.33
C ALA A 116 -4.17 0.94 -7.54
N MET A 117 -5.46 0.80 -7.84
CA MET A 117 -6.33 -0.16 -7.17
C MET A 117 -6.55 -1.38 -8.02
N VAL A 118 -6.52 -2.54 -7.37
CA VAL A 118 -6.76 -3.85 -7.98
C VAL A 118 -7.75 -4.66 -7.17
N ALA A 119 -8.59 -5.43 -7.86
CA ALA A 119 -9.37 -6.51 -7.27
C ALA A 119 -8.94 -7.84 -7.87
N ARG A 120 -8.77 -8.86 -7.04
CA ARG A 120 -8.39 -10.19 -7.47
C ARG A 120 -9.31 -11.25 -6.88
N SER A 121 -9.77 -12.16 -7.75
CA SER A 121 -10.60 -13.29 -7.34
C SER A 121 -9.75 -14.43 -6.76
N PRO A 122 -10.34 -15.37 -6.00
CA PRO A 122 -9.64 -16.57 -5.55
C PRO A 122 -9.21 -17.49 -6.70
N PHE A 123 -9.72 -17.26 -7.92
CA PHE A 123 -9.38 -18.02 -9.12
C PHE A 123 -8.27 -17.34 -9.95
N GLY A 124 -7.63 -16.28 -9.44
CA GLY A 124 -6.52 -15.60 -10.07
C GLY A 124 -6.89 -14.52 -11.09
N GLN A 125 -8.18 -14.28 -11.34
CA GLN A 125 -8.63 -13.19 -12.21
C GLN A 125 -8.43 -11.86 -11.49
N GLY A 126 -7.79 -10.90 -12.16
CA GLY A 126 -7.55 -9.56 -11.66
C GLY A 126 -8.19 -8.50 -12.55
N ALA A 127 -8.59 -7.38 -11.93
CA ALA A 127 -9.05 -6.17 -12.62
C ALA A 127 -8.54 -4.95 -11.87
N THR A 128 -8.28 -3.87 -12.61
CA THR A 128 -7.84 -2.58 -12.07
C THR A 128 -8.95 -1.54 -12.23
N TRP A 129 -8.86 -0.49 -11.44
CA TRP A 129 -9.54 0.78 -11.66
C TRP A 129 -8.54 1.78 -12.27
N PRO A 130 -9.03 2.84 -12.93
CA PRO A 130 -8.16 3.92 -13.35
C PRO A 130 -7.28 4.42 -12.20
N VAL A 131 -6.01 4.67 -12.48
CA VAL A 131 -5.09 5.26 -11.51
C VAL A 131 -5.59 6.63 -11.09
N VAL A 132 -5.54 6.91 -9.80
CA VAL A 132 -5.99 8.17 -9.21
C VAL A 132 -4.82 8.93 -8.62
N GLU A 133 -4.92 10.26 -8.61
CA GLU A 133 -4.03 11.11 -7.83
C GLU A 133 -4.59 11.29 -6.42
N THR A 134 -3.72 11.21 -5.42
CA THR A 134 -4.06 11.43 -4.03
C THR A 134 -3.31 12.64 -3.49
N VAL A 135 -4.03 13.49 -2.74
CA VAL A 135 -3.44 14.66 -2.10
C VAL A 135 -3.54 14.46 -0.60
N GLN A 136 -2.38 14.41 0.05
CA GLN A 136 -2.31 14.26 1.50
C GLN A 136 -2.37 15.64 2.19
N ARG A 137 -3.06 15.69 3.34
CA ARG A 137 -3.02 16.82 4.26
C ARG A 137 -2.86 16.30 5.68
N ASN A 138 -1.81 16.73 6.35
CA ASN A 138 -1.49 16.26 7.71
C ASN A 138 -1.38 14.72 7.80
N GLY A 139 -0.80 14.08 6.79
CA GLY A 139 -0.63 12.62 6.73
C GLY A 139 -1.90 11.84 6.40
N GLN A 140 -3.00 12.50 6.03
CA GLN A 140 -4.26 11.85 5.66
C GLN A 140 -4.64 12.16 4.21
N CYS A 141 -5.16 11.18 3.50
CA CYS A 141 -5.69 11.36 2.15
C CYS A 141 -6.92 12.30 2.19
N ALA A 142 -6.72 13.55 1.80
CA ALA A 142 -7.74 14.60 1.86
C ALA A 142 -8.52 14.74 0.54
N VAL A 143 -7.87 14.48 -0.60
CA VAL A 143 -8.49 14.58 -1.94
C VAL A 143 -8.07 13.39 -2.78
N VAL A 144 -9.00 12.89 -3.56
CA VAL A 144 -8.77 11.89 -4.61
C VAL A 144 -9.30 12.45 -5.92
N ILE A 145 -8.46 12.46 -6.94
CA ILE A 145 -8.82 12.92 -8.29
C ILE A 145 -8.79 11.71 -9.22
N ALA A 146 -9.93 11.34 -9.76
CA ALA A 146 -10.13 10.15 -10.56
C ALA A 146 -10.69 10.50 -11.96
N PRO A 147 -10.04 10.09 -13.06
CA PRO A 147 -8.68 9.54 -13.10
C PRO A 147 -7.62 10.61 -12.78
N ALA A 148 -6.37 10.17 -12.51
CA ALA A 148 -5.26 11.09 -12.25
C ALA A 148 -5.06 12.06 -13.44
N PRO A 149 -5.12 13.40 -13.21
CA PRO A 149 -5.00 14.38 -14.29
C PRO A 149 -3.61 14.31 -14.95
N GLU A 150 -3.58 14.51 -16.28
CA GLU A 150 -2.33 14.58 -17.04
C GLU A 150 -1.38 13.38 -16.85
N LEU A 151 -1.89 12.26 -16.36
CA LEU A 151 -1.13 11.01 -16.29
C LEU A 151 -1.04 10.42 -17.69
N SER A 152 0.18 10.16 -18.17
CA SER A 152 0.33 9.52 -19.47
C SER A 152 -0.24 8.10 -19.44
N SER A 153 -0.79 7.65 -20.59
CA SER A 153 -1.32 6.29 -20.68
C SER A 153 -0.28 5.22 -20.38
N ALA A 154 0.99 5.47 -20.72
CA ALA A 154 2.08 4.55 -20.45
C ALA A 154 2.35 4.39 -18.93
N VAL A 155 2.40 5.50 -18.19
CA VAL A 155 2.60 5.47 -16.74
C VAL A 155 1.37 4.89 -16.02
N ALA A 156 0.15 5.19 -16.52
CA ALA A 156 -1.06 4.59 -15.98
C ALA A 156 -1.06 3.05 -16.14
N GLU A 157 -0.73 2.57 -17.34
CA GLU A 157 -0.64 1.13 -17.63
C GLU A 157 0.45 0.46 -16.79
N GLU A 158 1.63 1.09 -16.66
CA GLU A 158 2.71 0.60 -15.80
C GLU A 158 2.26 0.45 -14.34
N ALA A 159 1.58 1.46 -13.78
CA ALA A 159 1.05 1.43 -12.42
C ALA A 159 0.02 0.30 -12.23
N GLU A 160 -0.90 0.13 -13.18
CA GLU A 160 -1.90 -0.94 -13.15
C GLU A 160 -1.28 -2.33 -13.24
N GLN A 161 -0.32 -2.53 -14.15
CA GLN A 161 0.41 -3.80 -14.31
C GLN A 161 1.25 -4.11 -13.07
N LEU A 162 1.89 -3.11 -12.48
CA LEU A 162 2.63 -3.25 -11.23
C LEU A 162 1.70 -3.71 -10.10
N ALA A 163 0.54 -3.09 -9.94
CA ALA A 163 -0.44 -3.46 -8.93
C ALA A 163 -0.97 -4.89 -9.12
N LEU A 164 -1.31 -5.28 -10.37
CA LEU A 164 -1.74 -6.64 -10.70
C LEU A 164 -0.66 -7.67 -10.37
N ARG A 165 0.59 -7.40 -10.74
CA ARG A 165 1.73 -8.27 -10.47
C ARG A 165 1.93 -8.44 -8.96
N ILE A 166 1.97 -7.34 -8.19
CA ILE A 166 2.12 -7.40 -6.73
C ILE A 166 0.97 -8.21 -6.11
N ALA A 167 -0.28 -7.95 -6.48
CA ALA A 167 -1.43 -8.68 -5.95
C ALA A 167 -1.37 -10.19 -6.26
N SER A 168 -0.88 -10.54 -7.44
CA SER A 168 -0.70 -11.94 -7.85
C SER A 168 0.40 -12.64 -7.07
N GLU A 169 1.58 -12.03 -6.98
CA GLU A 169 2.76 -12.59 -6.32
C GLU A 169 2.57 -12.72 -4.79
N LEU A 170 1.82 -11.81 -4.19
CA LEU A 170 1.46 -11.88 -2.77
C LEU A 170 0.25 -12.77 -2.49
N GLY A 171 -0.40 -13.32 -3.51
CA GLY A 171 -1.60 -14.16 -3.35
C GLY A 171 -2.80 -13.41 -2.78
N VAL A 172 -2.91 -12.11 -3.01
CA VAL A 172 -4.03 -11.30 -2.50
C VAL A 172 -5.34 -11.76 -3.14
N VAL A 173 -6.37 -11.91 -2.32
CA VAL A 173 -7.75 -12.11 -2.74
C VAL A 173 -8.60 -10.98 -2.17
N GLY A 174 -9.43 -10.36 -3.01
CA GLY A 174 -10.18 -9.16 -2.65
C GLY A 174 -9.59 -7.90 -3.26
N SER A 175 -9.77 -6.76 -2.60
CA SER A 175 -9.25 -5.46 -3.05
C SER A 175 -7.92 -5.09 -2.40
N MET A 176 -7.04 -4.52 -3.19
CA MET A 176 -5.77 -3.94 -2.74
C MET A 176 -5.56 -2.59 -3.42
N ALA A 177 -5.00 -1.64 -2.69
CA ALA A 177 -4.45 -0.41 -3.25
C ALA A 177 -2.92 -0.47 -3.13
N VAL A 178 -2.23 -0.04 -4.18
CA VAL A 178 -0.79 0.22 -4.18
C VAL A 178 -0.62 1.73 -4.24
N GLU A 179 -0.09 2.30 -3.18
CA GLU A 179 0.28 3.70 -3.13
C GLU A 179 1.63 3.90 -3.81
N LEU A 180 1.71 4.88 -4.69
CA LEU A 180 2.84 5.12 -5.55
C LEU A 180 3.27 6.59 -5.47
N PHE A 181 4.55 6.83 -5.55
CA PHE A 181 5.10 8.13 -5.92
C PHE A 181 5.41 8.14 -7.40
N GLU A 182 4.89 9.13 -8.13
CA GLU A 182 5.44 9.53 -9.43
C GLU A 182 6.57 10.51 -9.14
N THR A 183 7.78 10.11 -9.47
CA THR A 183 8.97 10.93 -9.25
C THR A 183 9.04 12.10 -10.24
N THR A 184 9.94 13.04 -10.01
CA THR A 184 10.10 14.21 -10.90
C THR A 184 10.62 13.86 -12.29
N ASP A 185 11.26 12.70 -12.47
CA ASP A 185 11.70 12.15 -13.76
C ASP A 185 10.65 11.21 -14.40
N GLY A 186 9.47 11.05 -13.77
CA GLY A 186 8.33 10.32 -14.31
C GLY A 186 8.37 8.81 -14.05
N THR A 187 9.27 8.33 -13.20
CA THR A 187 9.28 6.92 -12.77
C THR A 187 8.31 6.67 -11.62
N LEU A 188 7.91 5.42 -11.43
CA LEU A 188 7.04 5.02 -10.32
C LEU A 188 7.85 4.37 -9.21
N VAL A 189 7.51 4.68 -7.96
CA VAL A 189 8.09 4.08 -6.75
C VAL A 189 6.97 3.67 -5.80
N VAL A 190 6.98 2.43 -5.32
CA VAL A 190 5.95 1.94 -4.38
C VAL A 190 6.18 2.55 -3.00
N ASN A 191 5.16 3.22 -2.47
CA ASN A 191 5.15 3.72 -1.10
C ASN A 191 4.60 2.69 -0.12
N GLU A 192 3.33 2.27 -0.28
CA GLU A 192 2.67 1.41 0.68
C GLU A 192 1.63 0.49 0.00
N LEU A 193 1.28 -0.61 0.67
CA LEU A 193 0.22 -1.53 0.27
C LEU A 193 -0.93 -1.47 1.26
N ALA A 194 -2.15 -1.37 0.77
CA ALA A 194 -3.35 -1.46 1.57
C ALA A 194 -4.24 -2.61 1.07
N MET A 195 -4.36 -3.69 1.84
CA MET A 195 -5.12 -4.88 1.48
C MET A 195 -6.52 -4.84 2.10
N ARG A 196 -7.23 -3.75 1.88
CA ARG A 196 -8.58 -3.44 2.38
C ARG A 196 -9.22 -2.39 1.49
N PRO A 197 -10.54 -2.12 1.61
CA PRO A 197 -11.09 -0.90 1.03
C PRO A 197 -10.27 0.32 1.47
N HIS A 198 -9.83 1.11 0.50
CA HIS A 198 -8.90 2.21 0.70
C HIS A 198 -9.55 3.57 0.39
N ASN A 199 -9.07 4.64 1.02
CA ASN A 199 -9.59 5.99 0.83
C ASN A 199 -9.55 6.42 -0.63
N SER A 200 -8.48 6.06 -1.34
CA SER A 200 -8.33 6.34 -2.77
C SER A 200 -9.39 5.68 -3.66
N GLY A 201 -10.19 4.76 -3.11
CA GLY A 201 -11.25 4.04 -3.83
C GLY A 201 -12.67 4.48 -3.51
N HIS A 202 -12.90 5.40 -2.57
CA HIS A 202 -14.25 5.79 -2.15
C HIS A 202 -15.09 6.37 -3.30
N TRP A 203 -14.45 7.04 -4.25
CA TRP A 203 -15.11 7.58 -5.45
C TRP A 203 -15.82 6.53 -6.28
N THR A 204 -15.39 5.26 -6.22
CA THR A 204 -16.01 4.16 -6.99
C THR A 204 -17.41 3.80 -6.53
N MET A 205 -17.83 4.25 -5.34
CA MET A 205 -19.18 4.03 -4.82
C MET A 205 -20.21 4.91 -5.53
N ASP A 206 -19.82 6.10 -5.97
CA ASP A 206 -20.69 7.12 -6.55
C ASP A 206 -20.48 7.28 -8.07
N ALA A 207 -19.38 6.72 -8.60
CA ALA A 207 -19.09 6.78 -10.02
C ALA A 207 -20.04 5.87 -10.80
N PRO A 208 -20.56 6.31 -11.97
CA PRO A 208 -21.29 5.41 -12.86
C PRO A 208 -20.38 4.25 -13.27
N ALA A 209 -20.95 3.04 -13.35
CA ALA A 209 -20.20 1.87 -13.79
C ALA A 209 -19.53 2.18 -15.15
N PRO A 210 -18.24 1.86 -15.34
CA PRO A 210 -17.57 2.13 -16.60
C PRO A 210 -18.30 1.44 -17.75
N LEU A 211 -18.58 2.19 -18.81
CA LEU A 211 -19.39 1.76 -19.96
C LEU A 211 -18.69 0.73 -20.87
N SER A 212 -17.47 0.28 -20.55
CA SER A 212 -16.78 -0.66 -21.42
C SER A 212 -15.88 -1.63 -20.68
N SER A 213 -16.04 -2.88 -21.02
CA SER A 213 -15.10 -4.00 -20.99
C SER A 213 -14.78 -4.75 -19.71
N SER A 214 -15.30 -4.45 -18.55
CA SER A 214 -15.07 -5.29 -17.38
C SER A 214 -16.36 -5.86 -16.77
N SER A 215 -16.95 -6.83 -17.46
CA SER A 215 -17.99 -7.71 -16.90
C SER A 215 -17.56 -8.41 -15.58
N THR A 216 -16.26 -8.35 -15.25
CA THR A 216 -15.66 -8.93 -14.06
C THR A 216 -15.87 -8.04 -12.81
N CYS A 217 -15.74 -6.72 -12.92
CA CYS A 217 -15.94 -5.81 -11.79
C CYS A 217 -17.41 -5.73 -11.34
N ALA A 218 -18.35 -5.77 -12.29
CA ALA A 218 -19.79 -5.80 -12.01
C ALA A 218 -20.23 -7.07 -11.26
N ARG A 219 -19.51 -8.19 -11.42
CA ARG A 219 -19.83 -9.45 -10.72
C ARG A 219 -19.41 -9.45 -9.25
N PHE A 220 -18.41 -8.65 -8.86
CA PHE A 220 -18.01 -8.54 -7.44
C PHE A 220 -19.02 -7.73 -6.60
N SER A 221 -19.74 -6.78 -7.18
CA SER A 221 -20.78 -6.02 -6.46
C SER A 221 -22.11 -6.74 -6.34
N THR A 222 -22.44 -7.68 -7.26
CA THR A 222 -23.72 -8.40 -7.26
C THR A 222 -23.78 -9.56 -6.27
N THR A 223 -22.64 -10.16 -5.90
CA THR A 223 -22.64 -11.30 -4.97
C THR A 223 -23.12 -10.92 -3.55
N ARG A 224 -22.95 -9.67 -3.13
CA ARG A 224 -23.39 -9.22 -1.80
C ARG A 224 -24.91 -8.98 -1.71
N SER A 225 -25.58 -8.70 -2.82
CA SER A 225 -27.04 -8.50 -2.87
C SER A 225 -27.81 -9.82 -2.99
N GLU A 226 -27.24 -10.83 -3.64
CA GLU A 226 -27.89 -12.15 -3.76
C GLU A 226 -27.86 -12.96 -2.47
N ILE A 227 -26.78 -12.84 -1.68
CA ILE A 227 -26.71 -13.50 -0.35
C ILE A 227 -27.79 -12.93 0.60
N ARG A 228 -28.10 -11.64 0.53
CA ARG A 228 -29.17 -11.04 1.34
C ARG A 228 -30.57 -11.44 0.90
N ARG A 229 -30.81 -11.82 -0.36
CA ARG A 229 -32.12 -12.24 -0.84
C ARG A 229 -32.43 -13.70 -0.49
N ARG A 230 -31.44 -14.58 -0.39
CA ARG A 230 -31.63 -16.00 -0.02
C ARG A 230 -31.91 -16.21 1.48
N SER A 231 -31.44 -15.33 2.37
CA SER A 231 -31.68 -15.43 3.82
C SER A 231 -33.08 -14.95 4.28
N ARG A 232 -33.93 -14.43 3.35
CA ARG A 232 -35.31 -13.99 3.63
C ARG A 232 -36.39 -14.86 3.03
N ARG A 233 -36.05 -16.05 2.52
CA ARG A 233 -37.05 -17.04 2.05
C ARG A 233 -36.79 -18.37 2.75
N SER A 234 -37.33 -18.53 3.91
CA SER A 234 -37.73 -19.81 4.49
C SER A 234 -38.97 -19.57 5.37
N PRO A 235 -39.94 -20.46 5.32
CA PRO A 235 -41.32 -20.26 5.78
C PRO A 235 -41.45 -20.16 7.29
#